data_7d521576c22e758775ac2a63649f544b
#
_entry.id   7d521576c22e758775ac2a63649f544b
#
_cell.length_a   1.000
_cell.length_b   1.000
_cell.length_c   1.000
_cell.angle_alpha   90.00
_cell.angle_beta   90.00
_cell.angle_gamma   90.00
#
_symmetry.space_group_name_H-M   'P 1'
#
loop_
_entity.id
_entity.type
_entity.pdbx_description
1 polymer ?
#
loop_
_entity_poly.entity_id
_entity_poly.type
_entity_poly.pdbx_seq_one_letter_code
_entity_poly.pdbx_strand_id
1 'polypeptide(L)'
;MMKFACKAIALSIFAVTSTFTMAEETNTLSQYGLSFSGNAALTTDYRYRGMTQTQSDPALQGGFALSHSSGLYAGVWGSNVNFGSADPHLELDPYVGYATELPFASKPKLDVGLWYYGYPSASDFNWLELYAKLGFSSVIASGDSLLAAVNYTNDFFGLEEDAWYLNATYTVPFADTGFGGVASVGYTKADDYDFSDNGSEDDNYVDWKVGVTYSVKSVPGLSAELAAVGTNIDANAQPYKRGVETGAVFTLNKTF
;
A
#
# COMPACT_ATOMS: atom_id res chain seq x y z
N MET A 1 -36.81 -10.04 -1.37
CA MET A 1 -35.50 -10.62 -1.66
C MET A 1 -34.68 -9.55 -2.39
N MET A 2 -33.95 -8.72 -1.65
CA MET A 2 -33.10 -7.69 -2.24
C MET A 2 -31.68 -8.26 -2.35
N LYS A 3 -31.19 -8.40 -3.59
CA LYS A 3 -29.81 -8.80 -3.87
C LYS A 3 -28.91 -7.57 -3.68
N PHE A 4 -28.15 -7.55 -2.61
CA PHE A 4 -27.07 -6.54 -2.45
C PHE A 4 -25.88 -6.95 -3.33
N ALA A 5 -25.71 -6.21 -4.43
CA ALA A 5 -24.49 -6.28 -5.22
C ALA A 5 -23.42 -5.43 -4.53
N CYS A 6 -22.48 -6.05 -3.81
CA CYS A 6 -21.27 -5.38 -3.32
C CYS A 6 -20.40 -5.01 -4.52
N LYS A 7 -20.36 -3.74 -4.88
CA LYS A 7 -19.38 -3.20 -5.82
C LYS A 7 -18.06 -3.00 -5.08
N ALA A 8 -17.04 -3.73 -5.51
CA ALA A 8 -15.69 -3.64 -4.98
C ALA A 8 -15.02 -2.31 -5.35
N ILE A 9 -14.40 -1.66 -4.37
CA ILE A 9 -13.62 -0.44 -4.55
C ILE A 9 -12.15 -0.83 -4.37
N ALA A 10 -11.34 -0.57 -5.39
CA ALA A 10 -9.90 -0.78 -5.32
C ALA A 10 -9.26 0.29 -4.44
N LEU A 11 -8.92 -0.05 -3.21
CA LEU A 11 -7.99 0.72 -2.39
C LEU A 11 -6.58 0.34 -2.83
N SER A 12 -5.80 1.30 -3.32
CA SER A 12 -4.38 1.11 -3.65
C SER A 12 -3.50 1.27 -2.41
N ILE A 13 -3.73 0.46 -1.43
CA ILE A 13 -2.84 -0.20 -0.51
C ILE A 13 -3.58 -1.51 -0.29
N PHE A 14 -3.20 -2.54 -1.00
CA PHE A 14 -3.62 -3.93 -0.95
C PHE A 14 -4.84 -4.27 -0.04
N ALA A 15 -5.96 -3.56 -0.19
CA ALA A 15 -7.25 -4.08 0.25
C ALA A 15 -7.92 -4.66 -0.99
N VAL A 16 -7.50 -5.86 -1.34
CA VAL A 16 -8.05 -6.58 -2.47
C VAL A 16 -9.40 -7.14 -2.09
N THR A 17 -10.45 -6.54 -2.59
CA THR A 17 -11.72 -7.24 -2.70
C THR A 17 -11.76 -7.96 -4.05
N SER A 18 -11.12 -9.12 -4.14
CA SER A 18 -11.35 -10.05 -5.22
C SER A 18 -12.68 -10.75 -4.97
N THR A 19 -13.63 -10.59 -5.88
CA THR A 19 -14.75 -11.53 -5.96
C THR A 19 -14.17 -12.86 -6.44
N PHE A 20 -14.00 -13.80 -5.52
CA PHE A 20 -13.67 -15.17 -5.89
C PHE A 20 -14.76 -15.77 -6.74
N THR A 21 -14.46 -16.07 -8.00
CA THR A 21 -15.13 -17.15 -8.71
C THR A 21 -14.34 -18.44 -8.41
N MET A 22 -14.47 -18.93 -7.21
CA MET A 22 -14.10 -20.30 -6.88
C MET A 22 -15.19 -21.21 -7.42
N ALA A 23 -14.81 -22.33 -8.03
CA ALA A 23 -15.72 -23.43 -8.26
C ALA A 23 -16.48 -23.73 -6.95
N GLU A 24 -17.74 -24.09 -7.06
CA GLU A 24 -18.71 -24.37 -6.00
C GLU A 24 -18.24 -25.45 -4.99
N GLU A 25 -17.18 -25.13 -4.23
CA GLU A 25 -16.99 -25.74 -2.92
C GLU A 25 -17.66 -24.82 -1.91
N THR A 26 -18.62 -25.34 -1.18
CA THR A 26 -19.28 -24.67 -0.06
C THR A 26 -18.19 -24.17 0.90
N ASN A 27 -17.84 -22.89 0.75
CA ASN A 27 -16.73 -22.31 1.49
C ASN A 27 -17.09 -22.29 2.98
N THR A 28 -16.56 -23.25 3.73
CA THR A 28 -16.81 -23.44 5.17
C THR A 28 -16.54 -22.15 5.95
N LEU A 29 -15.66 -21.25 5.45
CA LEU A 29 -15.36 -19.97 6.07
C LEU A 29 -16.55 -19.00 6.02
N SER A 30 -17.32 -18.98 4.93
CA SER A 30 -18.42 -18.03 4.75
C SER A 30 -19.55 -18.23 5.76
N GLN A 31 -19.76 -19.46 6.26
CA GLN A 31 -20.75 -19.73 7.31
C GLN A 31 -20.40 -19.08 8.66
N TYR A 32 -19.12 -18.77 8.88
CA TYR A 32 -18.62 -18.03 10.04
C TYR A 32 -18.44 -16.54 9.76
N GLY A 33 -18.90 -16.04 8.60
CA GLY A 33 -18.71 -14.65 8.19
C GLY A 33 -17.26 -14.32 7.81
N LEU A 34 -16.43 -15.34 7.56
CA LEU A 34 -15.02 -15.17 7.23
C LEU A 34 -14.81 -15.22 5.70
N SER A 35 -13.87 -14.42 5.21
CA SER A 35 -13.36 -14.45 3.84
C SER A 35 -11.84 -14.39 3.84
N PHE A 36 -11.23 -15.17 2.95
CA PHE A 36 -9.79 -15.19 2.75
C PHE A 36 -9.46 -14.47 1.43
N SER A 37 -8.39 -13.70 1.43
CA SER A 37 -7.87 -13.03 0.23
C SER A 37 -6.35 -13.06 0.23
N GLY A 38 -5.75 -12.96 -0.93
CA GLY A 38 -4.32 -12.91 -1.08
C GLY A 38 -3.88 -12.18 -2.35
N ASN A 39 -2.60 -11.85 -2.39
CA ASN A 39 -1.97 -11.29 -3.57
C ASN A 39 -0.53 -11.75 -3.71
N ALA A 40 -0.04 -11.71 -4.94
CA ALA A 40 1.38 -11.81 -5.27
C ALA A 40 1.72 -10.73 -6.30
N ALA A 41 2.84 -10.06 -6.12
CA ALA A 41 3.30 -9.03 -7.04
C ALA A 41 4.79 -9.19 -7.37
N LEU A 42 5.15 -8.80 -8.59
CA LEU A 42 6.52 -8.62 -9.03
C LEU A 42 6.69 -7.18 -9.46
N THR A 43 7.60 -6.47 -8.81
CA THR A 43 7.91 -5.07 -9.12
C THR A 43 9.38 -4.92 -9.49
N THR A 44 9.69 -3.95 -10.36
CA THR A 44 11.08 -3.64 -10.74
C THR A 44 11.84 -2.91 -9.65
N ASP A 45 11.13 -2.31 -8.69
CA ASP A 45 11.68 -1.62 -7.54
C ASP A 45 10.60 -1.53 -6.45
N TYR A 46 10.91 -1.92 -5.23
CA TYR A 46 10.01 -1.71 -4.11
C TYR A 46 10.20 -0.29 -3.55
N ARG A 47 9.19 0.56 -3.73
CA ARG A 47 9.19 1.93 -3.21
C ARG A 47 8.24 2.06 -2.01
N TYR A 48 8.79 2.43 -0.85
CA TYR A 48 8.06 2.81 0.34
C TYR A 48 8.10 4.33 0.49
N ARG A 49 6.93 5.00 0.42
CA ARG A 49 6.83 6.46 0.47
C ARG A 49 7.84 7.16 -0.45
N GLY A 50 7.93 6.67 -1.71
CA GLY A 50 8.84 7.19 -2.72
C GLY A 50 10.28 6.67 -2.68
N MET A 51 10.73 6.12 -1.56
CA MET A 51 12.11 5.65 -1.34
C MET A 51 12.26 4.16 -1.66
N THR A 52 13.33 3.78 -2.36
CA THR A 52 13.61 2.36 -2.65
C THR A 52 13.90 1.56 -1.37
N GLN A 53 13.34 0.35 -1.31
CA GLN A 53 13.61 -0.63 -0.28
C GLN A 53 14.48 -1.79 -0.79
N THR A 54 14.82 -1.76 -2.10
CA THR A 54 15.57 -2.83 -2.76
C THR A 54 16.78 -2.32 -3.53
N GLN A 55 17.23 -1.08 -3.28
CA GLN A 55 18.28 -0.39 -4.07
C GLN A 55 17.97 -0.35 -5.57
N SER A 56 16.70 -0.21 -5.93
CA SER A 56 16.17 -0.24 -7.28
C SER A 56 16.35 -1.60 -7.99
N ASP A 57 16.48 -2.68 -7.23
CA ASP A 57 16.42 -4.06 -7.73
C ASP A 57 14.99 -4.62 -7.65
N PRO A 58 14.66 -5.65 -8.42
CA PRO A 58 13.33 -6.26 -8.40
C PRO A 58 12.93 -6.84 -7.03
N ALA A 59 11.64 -6.71 -6.71
CA ALA A 59 11.05 -7.33 -5.54
C ALA A 59 9.93 -8.30 -5.91
N LEU A 60 9.89 -9.43 -5.18
CA LEU A 60 8.75 -10.33 -5.09
C LEU A 60 8.00 -10.02 -3.79
N GLN A 61 6.74 -9.67 -3.92
CA GLN A 61 5.90 -9.24 -2.81
C GLN A 61 4.65 -10.10 -2.75
N GLY A 62 4.09 -10.26 -1.56
CA GLY A 62 2.84 -10.98 -1.44
C GLY A 62 2.27 -10.91 -0.04
N GLY A 63 1.00 -11.29 0.07
CA GLY A 63 0.34 -11.29 1.35
C GLY A 63 -0.99 -12.01 1.30
N PHE A 64 -1.55 -12.22 2.47
CA PHE A 64 -2.89 -12.75 2.63
C PHE A 64 -3.58 -12.15 3.85
N ALA A 65 -4.89 -12.12 3.80
CA ALA A 65 -5.72 -11.61 4.88
C ALA A 65 -6.93 -12.52 5.11
N LEU A 66 -7.35 -12.57 6.35
CA LEU A 66 -8.62 -13.11 6.80
C LEU A 66 -9.49 -11.95 7.27
N SER A 67 -10.66 -11.79 6.67
CA SER A 67 -11.61 -10.73 7.01
C SER A 67 -12.90 -11.35 7.57
N HIS A 68 -13.53 -10.67 8.53
CA HIS A 68 -14.81 -11.06 9.10
C HIS A 68 -15.91 -10.06 8.70
N SER A 69 -17.13 -10.53 8.56
CA SER A 69 -18.32 -9.73 8.18
C SER A 69 -18.63 -8.56 9.14
N SER A 70 -18.05 -8.55 10.34
CA SER A 70 -18.12 -7.41 11.27
C SER A 70 -17.27 -6.22 10.84
N GLY A 71 -16.36 -6.40 9.88
CA GLY A 71 -15.36 -5.41 9.48
C GLY A 71 -13.96 -5.66 10.03
N LEU A 72 -13.79 -6.54 11.02
CA LEU A 72 -12.47 -6.92 11.54
C LEU A 72 -11.70 -7.73 10.50
N TYR A 73 -10.39 -7.50 10.42
CA TYR A 73 -9.48 -8.28 9.59
C TYR A 73 -8.08 -8.36 10.19
N ALA A 74 -7.35 -9.39 9.80
CA ALA A 74 -5.93 -9.55 10.09
C ALA A 74 -5.23 -10.19 8.90
N GLY A 75 -3.95 -9.89 8.72
CA GLY A 75 -3.17 -10.45 7.62
C GLY A 75 -1.68 -10.35 7.86
N VAL A 76 -0.94 -10.81 6.87
CA VAL A 76 0.50 -10.62 6.77
C VAL A 76 0.85 -10.26 5.33
N TRP A 77 1.77 -9.35 5.19
CA TRP A 77 2.40 -9.00 3.92
C TRP A 77 3.91 -9.21 4.03
N GLY A 78 4.60 -9.34 2.92
CA GLY A 78 6.05 -9.45 2.91
C GLY A 78 6.65 -9.17 1.56
N SER A 79 7.95 -8.86 1.59
CA SER A 79 8.79 -8.55 0.43
C SER A 79 10.24 -8.89 0.71
N ASN A 80 11.02 -9.21 -0.31
CA ASN A 80 12.45 -9.06 -0.19
C ASN A 80 12.81 -7.59 -0.12
N VAL A 81 13.82 -7.27 0.68
CA VAL A 81 14.39 -5.92 0.84
C VAL A 81 15.91 -5.96 0.74
N ASN A 82 16.53 -4.80 0.51
CA ASN A 82 17.97 -4.64 0.45
C ASN A 82 18.32 -3.20 0.86
N PHE A 83 18.77 -3.00 2.09
CA PHE A 83 19.14 -1.68 2.63
C PHE A 83 20.63 -1.37 2.44
N GLY A 84 21.34 -2.15 1.62
CA GLY A 84 22.75 -1.94 1.32
C GLY A 84 23.70 -2.82 2.15
N SER A 85 24.58 -2.24 2.92
CA SER A 85 25.64 -2.95 3.65
C SER A 85 25.15 -3.71 4.89
N ALA A 86 23.91 -3.49 5.29
CA ALA A 86 23.30 -4.15 6.44
C ALA A 86 22.17 -5.08 5.99
N ASP A 87 21.97 -6.21 6.68
CA ASP A 87 20.66 -6.84 6.69
C ASP A 87 19.64 -5.76 7.10
N PRO A 88 18.41 -5.79 6.67
CA PRO A 88 17.63 -6.99 6.35
C PRO A 88 17.59 -7.33 4.85
N HIS A 89 17.13 -8.56 4.58
CA HIS A 89 16.83 -9.05 3.23
C HIS A 89 15.38 -9.52 3.06
N LEU A 90 14.62 -9.53 4.15
CA LEU A 90 13.20 -9.90 4.19
C LEU A 90 12.46 -8.96 5.12
N GLU A 91 11.31 -8.47 4.66
CA GLU A 91 10.29 -7.75 5.42
C GLU A 91 9.05 -8.64 5.56
N LEU A 92 8.52 -8.78 6.77
CA LEU A 92 7.30 -9.52 7.10
C LEU A 92 6.44 -8.69 8.04
N ASP A 93 5.30 -8.25 7.57
CA ASP A 93 4.44 -7.28 8.21
C ASP A 93 3.09 -7.88 8.60
N PRO A 94 2.92 -8.37 9.82
CA PRO A 94 1.60 -8.67 10.34
C PRO A 94 0.82 -7.37 10.59
N TYR A 95 -0.47 -7.40 10.26
CA TYR A 95 -1.37 -6.28 10.49
C TYR A 95 -2.74 -6.73 10.96
N VAL A 96 -3.45 -5.84 11.64
CA VAL A 96 -4.82 -6.02 12.09
C VAL A 96 -5.59 -4.71 11.95
N GLY A 97 -6.85 -4.78 11.58
CA GLY A 97 -7.64 -3.57 11.41
C GLY A 97 -9.14 -3.81 11.47
N TYR A 98 -9.85 -2.71 11.33
CA TYR A 98 -11.29 -2.65 11.25
C TYR A 98 -11.72 -1.70 10.14
N ALA A 99 -12.52 -2.19 9.21
CA ALA A 99 -13.06 -1.42 8.09
C ALA A 99 -14.58 -1.37 8.14
N THR A 100 -15.16 -0.19 7.90
CA THR A 100 -16.61 0.02 7.88
C THR A 100 -17.00 1.13 6.92
N GLU A 101 -18.22 1.07 6.41
CA GLU A 101 -18.82 2.18 5.67
C GLU A 101 -19.44 3.18 6.66
N LEU A 102 -19.10 4.45 6.55
CA LEU A 102 -19.65 5.48 7.43
C LEU A 102 -21.04 5.93 6.93
N PRO A 103 -21.96 6.28 7.84
CA PRO A 103 -23.36 6.61 7.51
C PRO A 103 -23.54 8.05 6.99
N PHE A 104 -22.63 8.52 6.13
CA PHE A 104 -22.75 9.79 5.40
C PHE A 104 -23.33 9.59 4.01
N ALA A 105 -23.82 10.65 3.38
CA ALA A 105 -24.41 10.57 2.04
C ALA A 105 -23.46 10.01 0.97
N SER A 106 -22.17 10.34 1.07
CA SER A 106 -21.11 9.82 0.19
C SER A 106 -20.62 8.41 0.56
N LYS A 107 -21.10 7.86 1.70
CA LYS A 107 -20.74 6.53 2.21
C LYS A 107 -19.23 6.24 2.18
N PRO A 108 -18.38 7.11 2.74
CA PRO A 108 -16.95 6.87 2.73
C PRO A 108 -16.63 5.62 3.55
N LYS A 109 -15.61 4.88 3.11
CA LYS A 109 -15.07 3.75 3.85
C LYS A 109 -14.00 4.23 4.81
N LEU A 110 -14.21 3.98 6.10
CA LEU A 110 -13.19 4.13 7.14
C LEU A 110 -12.46 2.80 7.30
N ASP A 111 -11.14 2.86 7.37
CA ASP A 111 -10.27 1.74 7.68
C ASP A 111 -9.22 2.19 8.69
N VAL A 112 -9.18 1.55 9.87
CA VAL A 112 -8.25 1.85 10.94
C VAL A 112 -7.55 0.59 11.40
N GLY A 113 -6.28 0.68 11.78
CA GLY A 113 -5.57 -0.51 12.20
C GLY A 113 -4.15 -0.25 12.64
N LEU A 114 -3.47 -1.36 12.90
CA LEU A 114 -2.07 -1.44 13.27
C LEU A 114 -1.32 -2.21 12.19
N TRP A 115 -0.17 -1.72 11.81
CA TRP A 115 0.76 -2.33 10.88
C TRP A 115 2.12 -2.45 11.56
N TYR A 116 2.63 -3.67 11.67
CA TYR A 116 3.96 -3.92 12.24
C TYR A 116 4.94 -4.21 11.11
N TYR A 117 5.94 -3.38 10.96
CA TYR A 117 7.06 -3.59 10.04
C TYR A 117 8.07 -4.50 10.73
N GLY A 118 8.25 -5.69 10.20
CA GLY A 118 9.09 -6.73 10.81
C GLY A 118 10.25 -7.13 9.90
N TYR A 119 11.45 -7.06 10.43
CA TYR A 119 12.68 -7.45 9.74
C TYR A 119 13.35 -8.59 10.50
N PRO A 120 13.03 -9.87 10.20
CA PRO A 120 13.47 -11.03 11.02
C PRO A 120 14.98 -11.15 11.25
N SER A 121 15.79 -10.66 10.29
CA SER A 121 17.26 -10.68 10.40
C SER A 121 17.86 -9.40 10.98
N ALA A 122 17.03 -8.38 11.27
CA ALA A 122 17.46 -7.04 11.70
C ALA A 122 16.38 -6.40 12.59
N SER A 123 16.09 -7.05 13.72
CA SER A 123 14.97 -6.67 14.60
C SER A 123 15.07 -5.25 15.19
N ASP A 124 16.24 -4.65 15.16
CA ASP A 124 16.45 -3.27 15.62
C ASP A 124 15.77 -2.24 14.68
N PHE A 125 15.36 -2.65 13.47
CA PHE A 125 14.57 -1.84 12.53
C PHE A 125 13.08 -2.09 12.63
N ASN A 126 12.61 -2.98 13.52
CA ASN A 126 11.19 -3.27 13.66
C ASN A 126 10.46 -2.10 14.31
N TRP A 127 9.26 -1.80 13.80
CA TRP A 127 8.43 -0.74 14.37
C TRP A 127 6.94 -0.96 14.09
N LEU A 128 6.08 -0.26 14.84
CA LEU A 128 4.64 -0.36 14.77
C LEU A 128 4.05 0.97 14.32
N GLU A 129 3.10 0.93 13.39
CA GLU A 129 2.40 2.09 12.88
C GLU A 129 0.89 1.97 13.10
N LEU A 130 0.29 3.00 13.64
CA LEU A 130 -1.17 3.20 13.66
C LEU A 130 -1.58 3.90 12.38
N TYR A 131 -2.65 3.45 11.72
CA TYR A 131 -3.17 4.14 10.55
C TYR A 131 -4.67 4.37 10.61
N ALA A 132 -5.11 5.43 9.91
CA ALA A 132 -6.49 5.68 9.58
C ALA A 132 -6.62 6.13 8.13
N LYS A 133 -7.56 5.53 7.38
CA LYS A 133 -7.78 5.78 5.97
C LYS A 133 -9.26 6.06 5.71
N LEU A 134 -9.52 7.00 4.80
CA LEU A 134 -10.86 7.31 4.30
C LEU A 134 -10.89 7.15 2.78
N GLY A 135 -11.72 6.24 2.30
CA GLY A 135 -11.90 5.96 0.88
C GLY A 135 -13.23 6.52 0.38
N PHE A 136 -13.18 7.25 -0.74
CA PHE A 136 -14.34 7.81 -1.44
C PHE A 136 -14.41 7.23 -2.84
N SER A 137 -15.63 7.01 -3.34
CA SER A 137 -15.87 6.48 -4.70
C SER A 137 -16.67 7.46 -5.54
N SER A 138 -16.37 7.51 -6.84
CA SER A 138 -17.08 8.36 -7.81
C SER A 138 -17.06 9.84 -7.40
N VAL A 139 -15.85 10.35 -7.08
CA VAL A 139 -15.64 11.71 -6.56
C VAL A 139 -15.70 12.74 -7.69
N ILE A 140 -15.05 12.46 -8.83
CA ILE A 140 -14.96 13.35 -10.00
C ILE A 140 -15.56 12.65 -11.23
N ALA A 141 -15.27 11.36 -11.41
CA ALA A 141 -15.70 10.56 -12.54
C ALA A 141 -16.33 9.24 -12.08
N SER A 142 -17.15 8.65 -12.93
CA SER A 142 -17.76 7.35 -12.61
C SER A 142 -16.69 6.27 -12.46
N GLY A 143 -16.66 5.61 -11.29
CA GLY A 143 -15.74 4.52 -10.99
C GLY A 143 -14.36 4.97 -10.52
N ASP A 144 -14.10 6.26 -10.38
CA ASP A 144 -12.89 6.76 -9.72
C ASP A 144 -12.91 6.52 -8.20
N SER A 145 -11.76 6.68 -7.58
CA SER A 145 -11.64 6.66 -6.12
C SER A 145 -10.60 7.65 -5.63
N LEU A 146 -10.85 8.21 -4.45
CA LEU A 146 -9.91 8.99 -3.68
C LEU A 146 -9.71 8.32 -2.33
N LEU A 147 -8.47 8.07 -1.96
CA LEU A 147 -8.05 7.61 -0.65
C LEU A 147 -7.28 8.74 0.04
N ALA A 148 -7.67 9.06 1.27
CA ALA A 148 -6.88 9.89 2.18
C ALA A 148 -6.43 9.03 3.36
N ALA A 149 -5.18 9.14 3.76
CA ALA A 149 -4.60 8.34 4.83
C ALA A 149 -3.74 9.19 5.77
N VAL A 150 -3.72 8.80 7.03
CA VAL A 150 -2.77 9.25 8.03
C VAL A 150 -2.19 8.05 8.75
N ASN A 151 -0.88 8.06 8.95
CA ASN A 151 -0.16 7.05 9.69
C ASN A 151 0.68 7.74 10.78
N TYR A 152 0.84 7.07 11.92
CA TYR A 152 1.62 7.56 13.05
C TYR A 152 2.39 6.41 13.70
N THR A 153 3.61 6.68 14.09
CA THR A 153 4.42 5.85 14.96
C THR A 153 5.15 6.71 15.98
N ASN A 154 5.49 6.12 17.10
CA ASN A 154 6.43 6.70 18.08
C ASN A 154 7.77 5.97 18.11
N ASP A 155 8.06 5.20 17.07
CA ASP A 155 9.27 4.37 16.98
C ASP A 155 9.66 4.16 15.52
N PHE A 156 9.92 5.26 14.80
CA PHE A 156 10.21 5.23 13.36
C PHE A 156 11.52 4.51 13.09
N PHE A 157 11.47 3.40 12.34
CA PHE A 157 12.61 2.51 12.07
C PHE A 157 13.35 1.99 13.33
N GLY A 158 12.67 1.84 14.48
CA GLY A 158 13.29 1.40 15.73
C GLY A 158 14.20 2.44 16.40
N LEU A 159 14.01 3.72 16.09
CA LEU A 159 14.84 4.82 16.62
C LEU A 159 14.19 5.57 17.79
N GLU A 160 13.02 5.12 18.26
CA GLU A 160 12.23 5.76 19.32
C GLU A 160 11.81 7.21 18.98
N GLU A 161 11.64 7.52 17.66
CA GLU A 161 11.27 8.84 17.16
C GLU A 161 9.82 8.86 16.65
N ASP A 162 9.12 9.97 16.93
CA ASP A 162 7.76 10.19 16.43
C ASP A 162 7.77 10.46 14.92
N ALA A 163 6.92 9.77 14.17
CA ALA A 163 6.75 10.06 12.75
C ALA A 163 5.29 10.05 12.31
N TRP A 164 4.99 10.94 11.35
CA TRP A 164 3.70 11.09 10.71
C TRP A 164 3.85 10.92 9.19
N TYR A 165 2.87 10.25 8.60
CA TYR A 165 2.70 10.20 7.15
C TYR A 165 1.28 10.57 6.77
N LEU A 166 1.13 11.56 5.90
CA LEU A 166 -0.13 11.95 5.29
C LEU A 166 -0.10 11.58 3.82
N ASN A 167 -1.15 10.97 3.29
CA ASN A 167 -1.22 10.58 1.89
C ASN A 167 -2.59 10.85 1.29
N ALA A 168 -2.60 11.24 0.01
CA ALA A 168 -3.78 11.24 -0.84
C ALA A 168 -3.47 10.51 -2.14
N THR A 169 -4.31 9.52 -2.49
CA THR A 169 -4.19 8.75 -3.74
C THR A 169 -5.49 8.82 -4.51
N TYR A 170 -5.42 9.20 -5.77
CA TYR A 170 -6.53 9.22 -6.72
C TYR A 170 -6.33 8.18 -7.81
N THR A 171 -7.37 7.41 -8.11
CA THR A 171 -7.39 6.45 -9.20
C THR A 171 -8.61 6.67 -10.09
N VAL A 172 -8.45 6.50 -11.39
CA VAL A 172 -9.53 6.69 -12.36
C VAL A 172 -9.47 5.64 -13.46
N PRO A 173 -10.56 4.89 -13.74
CA PRO A 173 -10.63 3.99 -14.88
C PRO A 173 -10.86 4.79 -16.17
N PHE A 174 -10.27 4.32 -17.28
CA PHE A 174 -10.48 4.91 -18.62
C PHE A 174 -11.56 4.12 -19.35
N ALA A 175 -12.82 4.41 -19.02
CA ALA A 175 -13.98 3.70 -19.52
C ALA A 175 -13.82 2.16 -19.38
N ASP A 176 -14.31 1.40 -20.39
CA ASP A 176 -14.23 -0.07 -20.38
C ASP A 176 -12.97 -0.63 -21.06
N THR A 177 -11.90 0.14 -21.14
CA THR A 177 -10.67 -0.29 -21.83
C THR A 177 -9.84 -1.30 -21.03
N GLY A 178 -9.99 -1.32 -19.73
CA GLY A 178 -9.11 -1.98 -18.76
C GLY A 178 -7.95 -1.09 -18.31
N PHE A 179 -7.67 0.00 -19.01
CA PHE A 179 -6.70 1.01 -18.58
C PHE A 179 -7.27 1.94 -17.52
N GLY A 180 -6.39 2.52 -16.72
CA GLY A 180 -6.70 3.54 -15.73
C GLY A 180 -5.50 4.42 -15.45
N GLY A 181 -5.71 5.44 -14.63
CA GLY A 181 -4.67 6.33 -14.12
C GLY A 181 -4.57 6.25 -12.61
N VAL A 182 -3.38 6.49 -12.07
CA VAL A 182 -3.13 6.64 -10.64
C VAL A 182 -2.26 7.87 -10.41
N ALA A 183 -2.60 8.66 -9.40
CA ALA A 183 -1.77 9.75 -8.89
C ALA A 183 -1.81 9.73 -7.36
N SER A 184 -0.66 9.93 -6.74
CA SER A 184 -0.52 9.95 -5.28
C SER A 184 0.45 11.06 -4.87
N VAL A 185 0.20 11.66 -3.72
CA VAL A 185 1.10 12.54 -3.02
C VAL A 185 1.12 12.18 -1.54
N GLY A 186 2.30 12.14 -0.95
CA GLY A 186 2.52 11.88 0.46
C GLY A 186 3.41 12.94 1.10
N TYR A 187 3.29 13.07 2.42
CA TYR A 187 4.16 13.92 3.23
C TYR A 187 4.57 13.13 4.47
N THR A 188 5.86 12.94 4.63
CA THR A 188 6.47 12.31 5.81
C THR A 188 7.14 13.40 6.65
N LYS A 189 6.93 13.33 7.97
CA LYS A 189 7.72 14.06 8.97
C LYS A 189 8.11 13.07 10.07
N ALA A 190 9.39 13.04 10.43
CA ALA A 190 9.90 12.26 11.56
C ALA A 190 10.78 13.17 12.42
N ASP A 191 10.46 13.22 13.72
CA ASP A 191 11.21 14.07 14.65
C ASP A 191 12.64 13.52 14.80
N ASP A 192 13.62 14.39 14.89
CA ASP A 192 15.05 14.10 15.04
C ASP A 192 15.64 13.09 14.00
N TYR A 193 14.98 12.94 12.84
CA TYR A 193 15.42 12.09 11.73
C TYR A 193 15.81 12.96 10.52
N ASP A 194 17.02 12.78 9.99
CA ASP A 194 17.48 13.48 8.80
C ASP A 194 17.29 12.62 7.55
N PHE A 195 16.38 13.07 6.66
CA PHE A 195 16.16 12.44 5.35
C PHE A 195 17.13 12.89 4.28
N SER A 196 17.99 13.87 4.58
CA SER A 196 19.02 14.34 3.66
C SER A 196 20.37 13.64 3.90
N ASP A 197 21.26 13.70 2.93
CA ASP A 197 22.68 13.38 3.10
C ASP A 197 23.59 14.58 2.77
N ASN A 198 22.98 15.77 2.72
CA ASN A 198 23.65 17.01 2.32
C ASN A 198 23.96 17.94 3.50
N GLY A 199 23.58 17.53 4.74
CA GLY A 199 23.80 18.30 5.98
C GLY A 199 22.77 19.40 6.23
N SER A 200 21.60 19.34 5.58
CA SER A 200 20.50 20.30 5.79
C SER A 200 19.64 19.99 7.02
N GLU A 201 19.76 18.80 7.60
CA GLU A 201 18.94 18.32 8.74
C GLU A 201 17.45 18.38 8.41
N ASP A 202 17.05 17.84 7.23
CA ASP A 202 15.66 17.82 6.78
C ASP A 202 14.87 16.69 7.45
N ASP A 203 13.98 17.03 8.38
CA ASP A 203 13.13 16.11 9.14
C ASP A 203 11.85 15.68 8.41
N ASN A 204 11.67 16.12 7.17
CA ASN A 204 10.46 15.86 6.38
C ASN A 204 10.72 15.82 4.88
N TYR A 205 9.83 15.19 4.16
CA TYR A 205 9.83 15.19 2.70
C TYR A 205 8.45 14.93 2.11
N VAL A 206 8.32 15.24 0.82
CA VAL A 206 7.15 14.91 -0.01
C VAL A 206 7.53 13.78 -0.96
N ASP A 207 6.67 12.77 -1.06
CA ASP A 207 6.72 11.75 -2.09
C ASP A 207 5.55 11.90 -3.07
N TRP A 208 5.71 11.33 -4.26
CA TRP A 208 4.68 11.34 -5.28
C TRP A 208 4.77 10.13 -6.21
N LYS A 209 3.63 9.76 -6.79
CA LYS A 209 3.50 8.75 -7.84
C LYS A 209 2.50 9.23 -8.89
N VAL A 210 2.84 9.01 -10.17
CA VAL A 210 1.91 9.18 -11.30
C VAL A 210 2.11 8.02 -12.27
N GLY A 211 1.03 7.33 -12.63
CA GLY A 211 1.14 6.13 -13.43
C GLY A 211 -0.11 5.78 -14.22
N VAL A 212 0.06 4.76 -15.05
CA VAL A 212 -1.00 4.11 -15.83
C VAL A 212 -1.15 2.68 -15.33
N THR A 213 -2.38 2.25 -15.14
CA THR A 213 -2.74 0.89 -14.73
C THR A 213 -3.43 0.16 -15.87
N TYR A 214 -3.32 -1.16 -15.89
CA TYR A 214 -4.04 -2.04 -16.82
C TYR A 214 -4.55 -3.28 -16.10
N SER A 215 -5.87 -3.45 -16.08
CA SER A 215 -6.54 -4.65 -15.56
C SER A 215 -6.76 -5.64 -16.70
N VAL A 216 -6.18 -6.83 -16.60
CA VAL A 216 -6.26 -7.88 -17.63
C VAL A 216 -7.63 -8.56 -17.54
N LYS A 217 -8.58 -8.15 -18.38
CA LYS A 217 -9.98 -8.60 -18.32
C LYS A 217 -10.15 -10.12 -18.45
N SER A 218 -9.27 -10.78 -19.21
CA SER A 218 -9.30 -12.24 -19.40
C SER A 218 -8.76 -13.04 -18.20
N VAL A 219 -8.09 -12.37 -17.26
CA VAL A 219 -7.52 -12.99 -16.06
C VAL A 219 -7.95 -12.17 -14.84
N PRO A 220 -9.08 -12.52 -14.20
CA PRO A 220 -9.56 -11.79 -13.04
C PRO A 220 -8.49 -11.60 -11.98
N GLY A 221 -8.37 -10.39 -11.43
CA GLY A 221 -7.38 -10.05 -10.42
C GLY A 221 -5.94 -9.83 -10.93
N LEU A 222 -5.66 -10.01 -12.23
CA LEU A 222 -4.35 -9.67 -12.81
C LEU A 222 -4.33 -8.22 -13.27
N SER A 223 -3.35 -7.45 -12.81
CA SER A 223 -3.15 -6.06 -13.20
C SER A 223 -1.66 -5.72 -13.37
N ALA A 224 -1.39 -4.73 -14.18
CA ALA A 224 -0.08 -4.14 -14.35
C ALA A 224 -0.16 -2.63 -14.06
N GLU A 225 0.90 -2.06 -13.50
CA GLU A 225 1.08 -0.62 -13.29
C GLU A 225 2.45 -0.22 -13.83
N LEU A 226 2.52 0.89 -14.56
CA LEU A 226 3.76 1.59 -14.89
C LEU A 226 3.65 3.01 -14.35
N ALA A 227 4.52 3.37 -13.41
CA ALA A 227 4.47 4.66 -12.73
C ALA A 227 5.85 5.31 -12.66
N ALA A 228 5.85 6.64 -12.68
CA ALA A 228 6.95 7.45 -12.19
C ALA A 228 6.71 7.68 -10.68
N VAL A 229 7.75 7.42 -9.88
CA VAL A 229 7.72 7.53 -8.41
C VAL A 229 8.96 8.31 -7.98
N GLY A 230 8.81 9.23 -7.04
CA GLY A 230 9.94 10.03 -6.56
C GLY A 230 9.64 10.77 -5.27
N THR A 231 10.66 11.45 -4.78
CA THR A 231 10.60 12.34 -3.62
C THR A 231 11.19 13.70 -3.94
N ASN A 232 11.08 14.64 -3.01
CA ASN A 232 11.81 15.92 -3.04
C ASN A 232 13.07 15.90 -2.15
N ILE A 233 13.48 14.73 -1.66
CA ILE A 233 14.72 14.60 -0.85
C ILE A 233 15.92 15.02 -1.70
N ASP A 234 16.71 15.94 -1.18
CA ASP A 234 17.98 16.35 -1.81
C ASP A 234 19.13 15.49 -1.26
N ALA A 235 19.58 14.56 -2.10
CA ALA A 235 20.62 13.60 -1.77
C ALA A 235 21.83 13.75 -2.71
N ASN A 236 23.04 13.66 -2.14
CA ASN A 236 24.30 13.80 -2.86
C ASN A 236 25.01 12.48 -3.12
N ALA A 237 24.96 11.56 -2.16
CA ALA A 237 25.74 10.32 -2.21
C ALA A 237 24.98 9.14 -2.83
N GLN A 238 25.68 8.35 -3.65
CA GLN A 238 25.17 7.06 -4.11
C GLN A 238 25.47 5.96 -3.05
N PRO A 239 24.59 4.97 -2.85
CA PRO A 239 23.38 4.67 -3.63
C PRO A 239 22.10 5.41 -3.16
N TYR A 240 22.16 6.17 -2.06
CA TYR A 240 20.99 6.83 -1.47
C TYR A 240 20.29 7.77 -2.45
N LYS A 241 21.05 8.62 -3.15
CA LYS A 241 20.52 9.52 -4.18
C LYS A 241 19.65 8.80 -5.20
N ARG A 242 20.12 7.67 -5.76
CA ARG A 242 19.35 6.86 -6.71
C ARG A 242 18.07 6.30 -6.07
N GLY A 243 18.10 6.03 -4.77
CA GLY A 243 16.97 5.47 -4.03
C GLY A 243 15.82 6.45 -3.79
N VAL A 244 16.09 7.75 -3.77
CA VAL A 244 15.12 8.83 -3.50
C VAL A 244 14.73 9.62 -4.74
N GLU A 245 15.56 9.60 -5.79
CA GLU A 245 15.26 10.25 -7.07
C GLU A 245 14.07 9.61 -7.79
N THR A 246 13.51 10.37 -8.73
CA THR A 246 12.44 9.88 -9.60
C THR A 246 12.90 8.66 -10.40
N GLY A 247 12.16 7.57 -10.26
CA GLY A 247 12.36 6.33 -10.99
C GLY A 247 11.09 5.86 -11.71
N ALA A 248 11.26 5.09 -12.78
CA ALA A 248 10.16 4.37 -13.41
C ALA A 248 10.04 2.99 -12.76
N VAL A 249 8.84 2.68 -12.26
CA VAL A 249 8.53 1.42 -11.59
C VAL A 249 7.43 0.70 -12.38
N PHE A 250 7.69 -0.55 -12.73
CA PHE A 250 6.70 -1.46 -13.31
C PHE A 250 6.34 -2.53 -12.29
N THR A 251 5.05 -2.73 -12.08
CA THR A 251 4.53 -3.76 -11.15
C THR A 251 3.50 -4.63 -11.86
N LEU A 252 3.65 -5.93 -11.76
CA LEU A 252 2.64 -6.91 -12.13
C LEU A 252 2.07 -7.51 -10.85
N ASN A 253 0.76 -7.41 -10.65
CA ASN A 253 0.09 -7.88 -9.45
C ASN A 253 -1.04 -8.86 -9.79
N LYS A 254 -1.15 -9.93 -9.01
CA LYS A 254 -2.23 -10.91 -9.07
C LYS A 254 -2.89 -11.04 -7.71
N THR A 255 -4.20 -10.83 -7.70
CA THR A 255 -5.04 -11.04 -6.52
C THR A 255 -5.87 -12.32 -6.68
N PHE A 256 -6.17 -12.99 -5.59
CA PHE A 256 -6.95 -14.21 -5.54
C PHE A 256 -7.69 -14.38 -4.21
#